data_b76a1d8865399a185dd6050b0a400988
#
_entry.id   b76a1d8865399a185dd6050b0a400988
#
_cell.length_a   1.000
_cell.length_b   1.000
_cell.length_c   1.000
_cell.angle_alpha   90.00
_cell.angle_beta   90.00
_cell.angle_gamma   90.00
#
_symmetry.space_group_name_H-M   'P 1'
#
loop_
_entity.id
_entity.type
_entity.pdbx_description
1 polymer ?
#
loop_
_entity_poly.entity_id
_entity_poly.type
_entity_poly.pdbx_seq_one_letter_code
_entity_poly.pdbx_strand_id
1 'polypeptide(L)'
;MLSLRKISFLVRQHREGELSALQIRKLAKASKSTFYRHIRQFAGLSYYKIRKRLAQSKPPGRPAKQIPMRHARAVIQKRLETKANDRIIAKMLQKEGIKISHCKVYSLLKSAGMVCMLSKRRNRKKWVRWQRKHSLSLWQTDWSLFRGKWLIVILDDASRLIAGWGLFDSATSENSIKVLKEAISTHGRPKAMLTGHDVQFYASSKKGKPSSKNAFQLFLEANGINHILARVNHPQTCGKVERIFGEIKTRIERRHDFSTVDEVVSWHNEIKPHMSLNLDELETPAQAFQRKMHHKTKV
;
A
#
# COMPACT_ATOMS: atom_id res chain seq x y z
N MET A 1 27.09 -9.03 -13.77
CA MET A 1 27.95 -10.24 -13.94
C MET A 1 27.79 -10.75 -15.37
N LEU A 2 28.83 -11.19 -16.03
CA LEU A 2 28.71 -11.77 -17.37
C LEU A 2 28.00 -13.13 -17.29
N SER A 3 27.20 -13.47 -18.32
CA SER A 3 26.58 -14.79 -18.42
C SER A 3 27.63 -15.89 -18.65
N LEU A 4 27.31 -17.13 -18.29
CA LEU A 4 28.16 -18.29 -18.54
C LEU A 4 28.61 -18.38 -20.01
N ARG A 5 27.68 -18.14 -20.95
CA ARG A 5 28.01 -18.14 -22.39
C ARG A 5 29.05 -17.10 -22.76
N LYS A 6 28.94 -15.88 -22.21
CA LYS A 6 29.94 -14.81 -22.45
C LYS A 6 31.28 -15.11 -21.83
N ILE A 7 31.31 -15.65 -20.61
CA ILE A 7 32.56 -16.06 -19.95
C ILE A 7 33.26 -17.16 -20.76
N SER A 8 32.56 -18.18 -21.19
CA SER A 8 33.10 -19.25 -22.01
C SER A 8 33.60 -18.76 -23.37
N PHE A 9 32.88 -17.83 -23.99
CA PHE A 9 33.32 -17.18 -25.22
C PHE A 9 34.65 -16.43 -25.03
N LEU A 10 34.73 -15.60 -23.98
CA LEU A 10 35.99 -14.88 -23.66
C LEU A 10 37.16 -15.79 -23.49
N VAL A 11 37.02 -16.88 -22.74
CA VAL A 11 38.07 -17.85 -22.46
C VAL A 11 38.48 -18.60 -23.72
N ARG A 12 37.52 -19.04 -24.54
CA ARG A 12 37.74 -19.75 -25.78
C ARG A 12 38.49 -18.89 -26.80
N GLN A 13 37.99 -17.70 -27.09
CA GLN A 13 38.60 -16.80 -28.08
C GLN A 13 40.00 -16.33 -27.66
N HIS A 14 40.24 -16.14 -26.38
CA HIS A 14 41.56 -15.82 -25.86
C HIS A 14 42.56 -16.99 -26.03
N ARG A 15 42.08 -18.22 -25.93
CA ARG A 15 42.91 -19.43 -26.13
C ARG A 15 43.21 -19.66 -27.60
N GLU A 16 42.25 -19.43 -28.48
CA GLU A 16 42.41 -19.60 -29.93
C GLU A 16 43.39 -18.58 -30.52
N GLY A 17 43.55 -17.42 -29.92
CA GLY A 17 44.56 -16.43 -30.30
C GLY A 17 44.28 -15.64 -31.58
N GLU A 18 43.16 -15.92 -32.27
CA GLU A 18 42.81 -15.30 -33.55
C GLU A 18 42.41 -13.83 -33.41
N LEU A 19 41.86 -13.44 -32.26
CA LEU A 19 41.39 -12.09 -31.97
C LEU A 19 42.20 -11.45 -30.86
N SER A 20 42.47 -10.14 -31.03
CA SER A 20 43.10 -9.36 -29.99
C SER A 20 42.21 -9.22 -28.73
N ALA A 21 42.80 -9.03 -27.58
CA ALA A 21 42.06 -8.84 -26.31
C ALA A 21 41.05 -7.67 -26.40
N LEU A 22 41.34 -6.63 -27.20
CA LEU A 22 40.45 -5.50 -27.42
C LEU A 22 39.22 -5.90 -28.23
N GLN A 23 39.40 -6.69 -29.29
CA GLN A 23 38.32 -7.21 -30.13
C GLN A 23 37.38 -8.13 -29.35
N ILE A 24 37.95 -9.09 -28.60
CA ILE A 24 37.18 -10.04 -27.75
C ILE A 24 36.34 -9.26 -26.73
N ARG A 25 36.93 -8.25 -26.10
CA ARG A 25 36.21 -7.40 -25.12
C ARG A 25 35.06 -6.61 -25.73
N LYS A 26 35.27 -6.03 -26.92
CA LYS A 26 34.22 -5.32 -27.67
C LYS A 26 33.03 -6.25 -27.98
N LEU A 27 33.32 -7.46 -28.54
CA LEU A 27 32.32 -8.45 -28.85
C LEU A 27 31.50 -8.92 -27.63
N ALA A 28 32.19 -9.20 -26.52
CA ALA A 28 31.54 -9.61 -25.29
C ALA A 28 30.92 -8.45 -24.47
N LYS A 29 31.15 -7.19 -24.88
CA LYS A 29 30.79 -5.98 -24.11
C LYS A 29 31.36 -6.03 -22.68
N ALA A 30 32.64 -6.40 -22.53
CA ALA A 30 33.30 -6.55 -21.25
C ALA A 30 34.36 -5.45 -21.00
N SER A 31 34.42 -4.93 -19.77
CA SER A 31 35.50 -4.00 -19.37
C SER A 31 36.86 -4.72 -19.34
N LYS A 32 37.97 -3.96 -19.41
CA LYS A 32 39.32 -4.49 -19.36
C LYS A 32 39.58 -5.33 -18.10
N SER A 33 39.17 -4.82 -16.95
CA SER A 33 39.29 -5.52 -15.66
C SER A 33 38.46 -6.80 -15.60
N THR A 34 37.22 -6.77 -16.10
CA THR A 34 36.36 -7.97 -16.14
C THR A 34 36.92 -9.05 -17.06
N PHE A 35 37.45 -8.66 -18.23
CA PHE A 35 38.06 -9.59 -19.16
C PHE A 35 39.25 -10.33 -18.50
N TYR A 36 40.28 -9.61 -18.04
CA TYR A 36 41.46 -10.21 -17.46
C TYR A 36 41.18 -11.00 -16.17
N ARG A 37 40.19 -10.57 -15.37
CA ARG A 37 39.73 -11.35 -14.22
C ARG A 37 39.20 -12.72 -14.63
N HIS A 38 38.35 -12.78 -15.66
CA HIS A 38 37.80 -14.05 -16.12
C HIS A 38 38.84 -14.92 -16.82
N ILE A 39 39.73 -14.34 -17.61
CA ILE A 39 40.87 -15.11 -18.18
C ILE A 39 41.71 -15.72 -17.07
N ARG A 40 42.15 -14.94 -16.08
CA ARG A 40 42.93 -15.46 -14.94
C ARG A 40 42.22 -16.55 -14.17
N GLN A 41 40.89 -16.45 -14.03
CA GLN A 41 40.09 -17.38 -13.23
C GLN A 41 39.76 -18.68 -13.97
N PHE A 42 39.61 -18.64 -15.29
CA PHE A 42 39.03 -19.73 -16.08
C PHE A 42 39.90 -20.18 -17.26
N ALA A 43 41.10 -19.65 -17.44
CA ALA A 43 42.04 -20.09 -18.50
C ALA A 43 42.22 -21.61 -18.48
N GLY A 44 42.21 -22.23 -19.64
CA GLY A 44 42.35 -23.66 -19.79
C GLY A 44 41.16 -24.52 -19.40
N LEU A 45 40.09 -23.96 -18.88
CA LEU A 45 38.90 -24.72 -18.47
C LEU A 45 37.91 -24.92 -19.62
N SER A 46 37.33 -26.13 -19.71
CA SER A 46 36.19 -26.42 -20.60
C SER A 46 34.90 -25.73 -20.12
N TYR A 47 33.91 -25.61 -21.01
CA TYR A 47 32.60 -25.05 -20.69
C TYR A 47 31.96 -25.69 -19.45
N TYR A 48 32.02 -27.03 -19.35
CA TYR A 48 31.48 -27.77 -18.22
C TYR A 48 32.18 -27.43 -16.90
N LYS A 49 33.53 -27.37 -16.92
CA LYS A 49 34.33 -27.01 -15.74
C LYS A 49 34.09 -25.56 -15.30
N ILE A 50 33.94 -24.61 -16.25
CA ILE A 50 33.56 -23.22 -15.97
C ILE A 50 32.18 -23.17 -15.29
N ARG A 51 31.18 -23.89 -15.85
CA ARG A 51 29.82 -23.99 -15.28
C ARG A 51 29.85 -24.52 -13.85
N LYS A 52 30.55 -25.63 -13.60
CA LYS A 52 30.71 -26.25 -12.27
C LYS A 52 31.36 -25.28 -11.27
N ARG A 53 32.43 -24.59 -11.67
CA ARG A 53 33.15 -23.64 -10.82
C ARG A 53 32.31 -22.39 -10.51
N LEU A 54 31.52 -21.88 -11.46
CA LEU A 54 30.60 -20.79 -11.23
C LEU A 54 29.42 -21.17 -10.31
N ALA A 55 28.92 -22.41 -10.44
CA ALA A 55 27.88 -22.92 -9.55
C ALA A 55 28.37 -23.09 -8.09
N GLN A 56 29.65 -23.41 -7.91
CA GLN A 56 30.29 -23.53 -6.60
C GLN A 56 30.79 -22.20 -6.04
N SER A 57 30.86 -21.15 -6.86
CA SER A 57 31.27 -19.83 -6.40
C SER A 57 30.21 -19.22 -5.48
N LYS A 58 30.61 -18.77 -4.31
CA LYS A 58 29.74 -18.02 -3.41
C LYS A 58 29.25 -16.78 -4.14
N PRO A 59 27.96 -16.40 -4.03
CA PRO A 59 27.47 -15.16 -4.61
C PRO A 59 28.29 -13.97 -4.08
N PRO A 60 28.64 -12.99 -4.95
CA PRO A 60 29.37 -11.82 -4.51
C PRO A 60 28.54 -11.01 -3.52
N GLY A 61 29.15 -10.56 -2.45
CA GLY A 61 28.55 -9.72 -1.44
C GLY A 61 28.70 -10.25 -0.01
N ARG A 62 28.23 -9.47 0.94
CA ARG A 62 28.22 -9.85 2.35
C ARG A 62 27.26 -11.04 2.55
N PRO A 63 27.67 -12.13 3.22
CA PRO A 63 26.75 -13.22 3.55
C PRO A 63 25.50 -12.70 4.25
N ALA A 64 24.34 -13.22 3.88
CA ALA A 64 23.11 -12.86 4.54
C ALA A 64 23.19 -13.26 6.02
N LYS A 65 23.05 -12.27 6.92
CA LYS A 65 23.02 -12.55 8.36
C LYS A 65 21.78 -13.40 8.67
N GLN A 66 21.99 -14.57 9.22
CA GLN A 66 20.90 -15.45 9.64
C GLN A 66 20.03 -14.75 10.70
N ILE A 67 18.75 -14.96 10.60
CA ILE A 67 17.77 -14.42 11.55
C ILE A 67 17.55 -15.48 12.63
N PRO A 68 17.73 -15.16 13.92
CA PRO A 68 17.48 -16.11 15.00
C PRO A 68 16.05 -16.68 14.91
N MET A 69 15.89 -17.97 15.16
CA MET A 69 14.60 -18.66 15.06
C MET A 69 13.51 -18.01 15.95
N ARG A 70 13.91 -17.52 17.14
CA ARG A 70 13.01 -16.77 18.04
C ARG A 70 12.43 -15.52 17.38
N HIS A 71 13.23 -14.77 16.61
CA HIS A 71 12.75 -13.59 15.89
C HIS A 71 11.84 -13.97 14.72
N ALA A 72 12.13 -15.06 14.02
CA ALA A 72 11.28 -15.54 12.95
C ALA A 72 9.90 -15.95 13.47
N ARG A 73 9.84 -16.70 14.60
CA ARG A 73 8.59 -17.06 15.27
C ARG A 73 7.80 -15.82 15.69
N ALA A 74 8.43 -14.85 16.34
CA ALA A 74 7.78 -13.61 16.76
C ALA A 74 7.18 -12.84 15.58
N VAL A 75 7.87 -12.77 14.42
CA VAL A 75 7.35 -12.14 13.21
C VAL A 75 6.09 -12.84 12.69
N ILE A 76 6.12 -14.18 12.61
CA ILE A 76 4.98 -14.98 12.14
C ILE A 76 3.80 -14.83 13.09
N GLN A 77 4.03 -14.94 14.39
CA GLN A 77 2.99 -14.78 15.42
C GLN A 77 2.34 -13.40 15.32
N LYS A 78 3.12 -12.31 15.30
CA LYS A 78 2.57 -10.95 15.13
C LYS A 78 1.77 -10.79 13.83
N ARG A 79 2.20 -11.43 12.74
CA ARG A 79 1.46 -11.41 11.48
C ARG A 79 0.10 -12.11 11.59
N LEU A 80 0.04 -13.23 12.26
CA LEU A 80 -1.21 -13.98 12.46
C LEU A 80 -2.18 -13.21 13.39
N GLU A 81 -1.68 -12.64 14.48
CA GLU A 81 -2.46 -11.87 15.44
C GLU A 81 -3.02 -10.57 14.85
N THR A 82 -2.14 -9.77 14.24
CA THR A 82 -2.46 -8.38 13.86
C THR A 82 -2.80 -8.20 12.39
N LYS A 83 -2.48 -9.19 11.54
CA LYS A 83 -2.61 -9.10 10.07
C LYS A 83 -1.93 -7.84 9.48
N ALA A 84 -1.07 -7.20 10.25
CA ALA A 84 -0.36 -5.97 9.90
C ALA A 84 0.71 -6.21 8.80
N ASN A 85 1.18 -5.13 8.18
CA ASN A 85 2.27 -5.20 7.19
C ASN A 85 3.65 -5.26 7.87
N ASP A 86 4.68 -5.53 7.06
CA ASP A 86 6.07 -5.68 7.49
C ASP A 86 6.62 -4.49 8.30
N ARG A 87 6.25 -3.25 7.94
CA ARG A 87 6.72 -2.05 8.63
C ARG A 87 6.10 -1.90 10.02
N ILE A 88 4.79 -2.15 10.13
CA ILE A 88 4.08 -2.11 11.40
C ILE A 88 4.58 -3.22 12.31
N ILE A 89 4.73 -4.45 11.81
CA ILE A 89 5.26 -5.59 12.57
C ILE A 89 6.68 -5.28 13.08
N ALA A 90 7.56 -4.74 12.23
CA ALA A 90 8.90 -4.37 12.65
C ALA A 90 8.89 -3.34 13.80
N LYS A 91 7.95 -2.39 13.77
CA LYS A 91 7.80 -1.37 14.81
C LYS A 91 7.23 -1.95 16.11
N MET A 92 6.24 -2.86 16.01
CA MET A 92 5.70 -3.58 17.16
C MET A 92 6.80 -4.38 17.87
N LEU A 93 7.56 -5.17 17.11
CA LEU A 93 8.66 -5.95 17.64
C LEU A 93 9.79 -5.10 18.22
N GLN A 94 10.04 -3.92 17.65
CA GLN A 94 10.98 -2.95 18.21
C GLN A 94 10.55 -2.47 19.59
N LYS A 95 9.25 -2.19 19.83
CA LYS A 95 8.71 -1.84 21.15
C LYS A 95 8.83 -3.00 22.15
N GLU A 96 8.79 -4.23 21.68
CA GLU A 96 9.01 -5.46 22.47
C GLU A 96 10.50 -5.81 22.67
N GLY A 97 11.42 -4.90 22.29
CA GLY A 97 12.87 -5.12 22.43
C GLY A 97 13.52 -5.93 21.31
N ILE A 98 12.77 -6.40 20.33
CA ILE A 98 13.27 -7.20 19.20
C ILE A 98 13.65 -6.29 18.02
N LYS A 99 14.94 -6.01 17.87
CA LYS A 99 15.47 -5.16 16.78
C LYS A 99 15.59 -5.93 15.47
N ILE A 100 14.58 -5.80 14.60
CA ILE A 100 14.53 -6.40 13.26
C ILE A 100 14.09 -5.35 12.23
N SER A 101 14.78 -5.28 11.08
CA SER A 101 14.38 -4.34 10.02
C SER A 101 13.16 -4.83 9.25
N HIS A 102 12.33 -3.91 8.77
CA HIS A 102 11.12 -4.26 7.98
C HIS A 102 11.44 -5.09 6.72
N CYS A 103 12.62 -4.88 6.09
CA CYS A 103 13.02 -5.69 4.94
C CYS A 103 13.24 -7.16 5.31
N LYS A 104 13.78 -7.44 6.52
CA LYS A 104 13.93 -8.81 7.02
C LYS A 104 12.58 -9.41 7.40
N VAL A 105 11.69 -8.62 8.02
CA VAL A 105 10.31 -9.03 8.28
C VAL A 105 9.62 -9.41 6.97
N TYR A 106 9.70 -8.55 5.94
CA TYR A 106 9.14 -8.84 4.62
C TYR A 106 9.71 -10.14 4.02
N SER A 107 11.03 -10.34 4.10
CA SER A 107 11.69 -11.55 3.58
C SER A 107 11.17 -12.82 4.29
N LEU A 108 11.03 -12.78 5.61
CA LEU A 108 10.47 -13.90 6.40
C LEU A 108 9.02 -14.19 6.03
N LEU A 109 8.17 -13.15 5.96
CA LEU A 109 6.78 -13.31 5.58
C LEU A 109 6.62 -13.83 4.15
N LYS A 110 7.51 -13.42 3.25
CA LYS A 110 7.55 -13.91 1.88
C LYS A 110 7.95 -15.39 1.82
N SER A 111 8.97 -15.80 2.53
CA SER A 111 9.39 -17.22 2.59
C SER A 111 8.33 -18.11 3.25
N ALA A 112 7.53 -17.55 4.17
CA ALA A 112 6.40 -18.25 4.80
C ALA A 112 5.10 -18.21 3.95
N GLY A 113 5.13 -17.68 2.71
CA GLY A 113 3.93 -17.58 1.85
C GLY A 113 2.89 -16.54 2.31
N MET A 114 3.20 -15.73 3.31
CA MET A 114 2.25 -14.78 3.93
C MET A 114 2.20 -13.41 3.23
N VAL A 115 2.81 -13.26 2.07
CA VAL A 115 2.82 -12.02 1.28
C VAL A 115 2.05 -12.22 0.00
N CYS A 116 0.97 -11.46 -0.18
CA CYS A 116 0.28 -11.37 -1.46
C CYS A 116 1.11 -10.52 -2.44
N MET A 117 1.49 -11.12 -3.57
CA MET A 117 2.19 -10.42 -4.64
C MET A 117 1.19 -9.56 -5.41
N LEU A 118 1.10 -8.29 -5.06
CA LEU A 118 0.35 -7.32 -5.84
C LEU A 118 1.11 -7.00 -7.14
N SER A 119 0.38 -6.69 -8.22
CA SER A 119 0.97 -6.29 -9.51
C SER A 119 2.02 -5.19 -9.35
N LYS A 120 3.03 -5.18 -10.23
CA LYS A 120 4.11 -4.18 -10.21
C LYS A 120 3.54 -2.76 -10.16
N ARG A 121 3.99 -1.96 -9.19
CA ARG A 121 3.63 -0.54 -9.11
C ARG A 121 4.16 0.17 -10.35
N ARG A 122 3.28 0.85 -11.09
CA ARG A 122 3.71 1.84 -12.09
C ARG A 122 4.39 3.01 -11.38
N ASN A 123 5.45 3.58 -11.98
CA ASN A 123 6.05 4.82 -11.49
C ASN A 123 4.98 5.90 -11.45
N ARG A 124 4.63 6.36 -10.26
CA ARG A 124 3.63 7.41 -10.06
C ARG A 124 4.34 8.73 -9.77
N LYS A 125 3.81 9.83 -10.29
CA LYS A 125 4.24 11.19 -9.92
C LYS A 125 4.14 11.35 -8.40
N LYS A 126 5.11 12.06 -7.79
CA LYS A 126 5.03 12.43 -6.38
C LYS A 126 3.96 13.51 -6.23
N TRP A 127 2.97 13.26 -5.39
CA TRP A 127 1.86 14.16 -5.14
C TRP A 127 2.00 14.84 -3.79
N VAL A 128 1.54 16.08 -3.69
CA VAL A 128 1.50 16.80 -2.41
C VAL A 128 0.48 16.14 -1.49
N ARG A 129 0.97 15.75 -0.31
CA ARG A 129 0.12 15.14 0.71
C ARG A 129 -0.52 16.23 1.54
N TRP A 130 -1.84 16.27 1.60
CA TRP A 130 -2.59 17.15 2.49
C TRP A 130 -3.42 16.33 3.49
N GLN A 131 -3.69 16.91 4.66
CA GLN A 131 -4.44 16.29 5.73
C GLN A 131 -4.97 17.37 6.66
N ARG A 132 -6.23 17.25 7.07
CA ARG A 132 -6.81 18.14 8.08
C ARG A 132 -6.18 17.88 9.46
N LYS A 133 -6.12 18.94 10.27
CA LYS A 133 -5.51 18.88 11.61
C LYS A 133 -6.43 18.17 12.60
N HIS A 134 -7.73 18.47 12.57
CA HIS A 134 -8.71 18.01 13.55
C HIS A 134 -9.70 17.02 12.93
N SER A 135 -10.10 16.03 13.72
CA SER A 135 -11.20 15.12 13.43
C SER A 135 -12.50 15.92 13.26
N LEU A 136 -13.45 15.39 12.52
CA LEU A 136 -14.70 16.06 12.15
C LEU A 136 -14.53 17.35 11.30
N SER A 137 -13.31 17.74 10.94
CA SER A 137 -13.11 18.89 10.05
C SER A 137 -13.52 18.60 8.62
N LEU A 138 -13.32 17.38 8.17
CA LEU A 138 -13.65 16.93 6.81
C LEU A 138 -13.84 15.43 6.81
N TRP A 139 -14.97 14.97 6.33
CA TRP A 139 -15.19 13.59 5.92
C TRP A 139 -15.14 13.47 4.41
N GLN A 140 -14.69 12.31 3.93
CA GLN A 140 -14.67 11.97 2.52
C GLN A 140 -15.53 10.74 2.29
N THR A 141 -16.32 10.72 1.23
CA THR A 141 -17.13 9.56 0.86
C THR A 141 -17.07 9.30 -0.64
N ASP A 142 -17.23 8.04 -0.98
CA ASP A 142 -17.32 7.58 -2.36
C ASP A 142 -18.00 6.21 -2.40
N TRP A 143 -18.39 5.78 -3.62
CA TRP A 143 -18.97 4.48 -3.90
C TRP A 143 -18.00 3.60 -4.67
N SER A 144 -18.02 2.29 -4.43
CA SER A 144 -17.24 1.32 -5.18
C SER A 144 -17.98 0.00 -5.32
N LEU A 145 -17.96 -0.60 -6.50
CA LEU A 145 -18.50 -1.94 -6.71
C LEU A 145 -17.68 -2.99 -5.94
N PHE A 146 -18.35 -3.84 -5.17
CA PHE A 146 -17.76 -4.91 -4.36
C PHE A 146 -18.68 -6.14 -4.36
N ARG A 147 -18.23 -7.26 -4.95
CA ARG A 147 -18.97 -8.53 -5.03
C ARG A 147 -20.41 -8.39 -5.56
N GLY A 148 -20.58 -7.60 -6.62
CA GLY A 148 -21.89 -7.37 -7.23
C GLY A 148 -22.79 -6.36 -6.51
N LYS A 149 -22.37 -5.83 -5.36
CA LYS A 149 -23.08 -4.81 -4.59
C LYS A 149 -22.29 -3.50 -4.57
N TRP A 150 -22.93 -2.42 -4.21
CA TRP A 150 -22.32 -1.10 -4.04
C TRP A 150 -21.92 -0.86 -2.59
N LEU A 151 -20.63 -0.65 -2.39
CA LEU A 151 -20.04 -0.33 -1.09
C LEU A 151 -19.81 1.16 -1.00
N ILE A 152 -20.39 1.82 0.00
CA ILE A 152 -20.06 3.19 0.40
C ILE A 152 -19.17 3.18 1.63
N VAL A 153 -18.22 4.11 1.70
CA VAL A 153 -17.36 4.33 2.87
C VAL A 153 -17.30 5.82 3.18
N ILE A 154 -17.43 6.17 4.44
CA ILE A 154 -17.21 7.53 4.97
C ILE A 154 -15.94 7.52 5.80
N LEU A 155 -14.95 8.33 5.41
CA LEU A 155 -13.62 8.37 6.01
C LEU A 155 -13.33 9.75 6.61
N ASP A 156 -12.91 9.81 7.87
CA ASP A 156 -12.38 11.04 8.47
C ASP A 156 -10.98 11.35 7.93
N ASP A 157 -10.83 12.57 7.39
CA ASP A 157 -9.58 12.99 6.74
C ASP A 157 -8.40 13.08 7.69
N ALA A 158 -8.62 13.51 8.92
CA ALA A 158 -7.57 13.76 9.89
C ALA A 158 -7.07 12.48 10.55
N SER A 159 -7.96 11.60 10.96
CA SER A 159 -7.67 10.40 11.75
C SER A 159 -7.56 9.13 10.90
N ARG A 160 -8.11 9.11 9.70
CA ARG A 160 -8.29 7.90 8.88
C ARG A 160 -9.32 6.92 9.44
N LEU A 161 -10.13 7.34 10.40
CA LEU A 161 -11.23 6.54 10.91
C LEU A 161 -12.27 6.31 9.79
N ILE A 162 -12.70 5.10 9.60
CA ILE A 162 -13.89 4.78 8.81
C ILE A 162 -15.08 5.06 9.73
N ALA A 163 -15.71 6.23 9.54
CA ALA A 163 -16.81 6.70 10.37
C ALA A 163 -18.13 6.01 10.01
N GLY A 164 -18.27 5.50 8.79
CA GLY A 164 -19.44 4.77 8.35
C GLY A 164 -19.16 3.99 7.09
N TRP A 165 -19.92 2.91 6.89
CA TRP A 165 -19.90 2.11 5.68
C TRP A 165 -21.26 1.42 5.47
N GLY A 166 -21.55 1.01 4.24
CA GLY A 166 -22.73 0.24 3.93
C GLY A 166 -22.62 -0.49 2.61
N LEU A 167 -23.32 -1.60 2.48
CA LEU A 167 -23.36 -2.44 1.29
C LEU A 167 -24.79 -2.55 0.78
N PHE A 168 -25.03 -2.12 -0.47
CA PHE A 168 -26.35 -1.97 -1.06
C PHE A 168 -26.41 -2.53 -2.47
N ASP A 169 -27.61 -2.82 -2.97
CA ASP A 169 -27.80 -3.27 -4.35
C ASP A 169 -27.65 -2.11 -5.35
N SER A 170 -27.84 -0.86 -4.90
CA SER A 170 -27.72 0.34 -5.74
C SER A 170 -27.08 1.51 -4.99
N ALA A 171 -26.29 2.31 -5.73
CA ALA A 171 -25.70 3.55 -5.22
C ALA A 171 -26.72 4.69 -5.39
N THR A 172 -27.41 5.06 -4.30
CA THR A 172 -28.42 6.13 -4.30
C THR A 172 -28.09 7.21 -3.28
N SER A 173 -28.75 8.37 -3.43
CA SER A 173 -28.67 9.47 -2.44
C SER A 173 -29.22 9.04 -1.09
N GLU A 174 -30.30 8.28 -1.07
CA GLU A 174 -30.98 7.79 0.14
C GLU A 174 -30.07 6.86 0.93
N ASN A 175 -29.42 5.91 0.25
CA ASN A 175 -28.46 4.99 0.88
C ASN A 175 -27.23 5.76 1.42
N SER A 176 -26.78 6.79 0.70
CA SER A 176 -25.69 7.67 1.16
C SER A 176 -26.10 8.43 2.43
N ILE A 177 -27.34 8.97 2.46
CA ILE A 177 -27.88 9.68 3.62
C ILE A 177 -28.06 8.74 4.81
N LYS A 178 -28.53 7.52 4.59
CA LYS A 178 -28.67 6.51 5.65
C LYS A 178 -27.34 6.27 6.38
N VAL A 179 -26.29 5.94 5.63
CA VAL A 179 -24.97 5.70 6.21
C VAL A 179 -24.39 6.96 6.88
N LEU A 180 -24.65 8.14 6.30
CA LEU A 180 -24.18 9.40 6.87
C LEU A 180 -24.89 9.73 8.19
N LYS A 181 -26.20 9.47 8.31
CA LYS A 181 -26.97 9.64 9.56
C LYS A 181 -26.42 8.74 10.68
N GLU A 182 -26.18 7.47 10.38
CA GLU A 182 -25.59 6.51 11.31
C GLU A 182 -24.19 6.94 11.76
N ALA A 183 -23.35 7.39 10.83
CA ALA A 183 -22.02 7.91 11.13
C ALA A 183 -22.05 9.18 12.02
N ILE A 184 -22.99 10.09 11.74
CA ILE A 184 -23.18 11.32 12.54
C ILE A 184 -23.66 10.98 13.95
N SER A 185 -24.59 10.04 14.08
CA SER A 185 -25.11 9.59 15.38
C SER A 185 -23.99 9.00 16.26
N THR A 186 -23.06 8.25 15.65
CA THR A 186 -21.99 7.55 16.39
C THR A 186 -20.80 8.45 16.70
N HIS A 187 -20.38 9.29 15.76
CA HIS A 187 -19.12 10.03 15.83
C HIS A 187 -19.25 11.54 15.94
N GLY A 188 -20.46 12.07 15.75
CA GLY A 188 -20.71 13.50 15.68
C GLY A 188 -20.68 14.05 14.25
N ARG A 189 -21.16 15.28 14.09
CA ARG A 189 -21.34 15.95 12.82
C ARG A 189 -20.04 16.52 12.26
N PRO A 190 -19.63 16.21 11.00
CA PRO A 190 -18.48 16.83 10.38
C PRO A 190 -18.77 18.27 9.96
N LYS A 191 -17.75 19.13 9.88
CA LYS A 191 -17.86 20.50 9.35
C LYS A 191 -18.05 20.52 7.84
N ALA A 192 -17.43 19.55 7.14
CA ALA A 192 -17.50 19.47 5.69
C ALA A 192 -17.50 18.01 5.23
N MET A 193 -18.11 17.79 4.06
CA MET A 193 -18.14 16.52 3.34
C MET A 193 -17.53 16.70 1.95
N LEU A 194 -16.54 15.90 1.60
CA LEU A 194 -15.92 15.84 0.28
C LEU A 194 -16.47 14.63 -0.49
N THR A 195 -16.96 14.88 -1.70
CA THR A 195 -17.50 13.85 -2.60
C THR A 195 -16.94 13.98 -4.01
N GLY A 196 -17.12 12.97 -4.83
CA GLY A 196 -17.03 13.05 -6.28
C GLY A 196 -18.19 13.85 -6.90
N HIS A 197 -18.25 13.81 -8.23
CA HIS A 197 -19.31 14.45 -9.03
C HIS A 197 -20.43 13.48 -9.42
N ASP A 198 -20.49 12.32 -8.76
CA ASP A 198 -21.48 11.31 -9.06
C ASP A 198 -22.90 11.80 -8.73
N VAL A 199 -23.87 11.35 -9.53
CA VAL A 199 -25.27 11.84 -9.47
C VAL A 199 -25.94 11.64 -8.11
N GLN A 200 -25.52 10.63 -7.34
CA GLN A 200 -26.02 10.37 -5.99
C GLN A 200 -25.55 11.41 -4.97
N PHE A 201 -24.44 12.13 -5.23
CA PHE A 201 -23.93 13.17 -4.34
C PHE A 201 -24.19 14.58 -4.85
N TYR A 202 -24.28 14.75 -6.18
CA TYR A 202 -24.34 16.07 -6.79
C TYR A 202 -25.22 16.08 -8.04
N ALA A 203 -26.21 17.00 -8.04
CA ALA A 203 -26.98 17.28 -9.22
C ALA A 203 -26.27 18.32 -10.08
N SER A 204 -25.77 17.90 -11.24
CA SER A 204 -25.12 18.77 -12.22
C SER A 204 -26.16 19.59 -12.98
N SER A 205 -25.98 20.92 -13.10
CA SER A 205 -26.79 21.75 -13.98
C SER A 205 -26.54 21.37 -15.44
N LYS A 206 -27.56 20.90 -16.13
CA LYS A 206 -27.55 20.84 -17.61
C LYS A 206 -27.62 22.26 -18.16
N LYS A 207 -26.92 22.56 -19.27
CA LYS A 207 -26.88 23.86 -19.92
C LYS A 207 -28.24 24.56 -19.92
N GLY A 208 -28.34 25.71 -19.25
CA GLY A 208 -29.49 26.61 -19.31
C GLY A 208 -30.67 26.36 -18.36
N LYS A 209 -30.60 25.33 -17.47
CA LYS A 209 -31.63 25.14 -16.44
C LYS A 209 -31.00 25.14 -15.05
N PRO A 210 -31.56 25.88 -14.05
CA PRO A 210 -31.11 25.75 -12.67
C PRO A 210 -31.34 24.30 -12.23
N SER A 211 -30.27 23.63 -11.82
CA SER A 211 -30.36 22.26 -11.28
C SER A 211 -30.96 22.32 -9.88
N SER A 212 -32.05 21.61 -9.66
CA SER A 212 -32.54 21.37 -8.30
C SER A 212 -31.49 20.52 -7.57
N LYS A 213 -31.12 20.92 -6.33
CA LYS A 213 -30.23 20.12 -5.47
C LYS A 213 -30.82 18.73 -5.29
N ASN A 214 -29.97 17.69 -5.32
CA ASN A 214 -30.41 16.33 -5.02
C ASN A 214 -30.65 16.16 -3.49
N ALA A 215 -31.24 15.04 -3.09
CA ALA A 215 -31.56 14.75 -1.69
C ALA A 215 -30.34 14.80 -0.77
N PHE A 216 -29.15 14.34 -1.24
CA PHE A 216 -27.92 14.35 -0.47
C PHE A 216 -27.42 15.78 -0.20
N GLN A 217 -27.47 16.67 -1.22
CA GLN A 217 -27.09 18.07 -1.06
C GLN A 217 -28.02 18.81 -0.09
N LEU A 218 -29.35 18.58 -0.20
CA LEU A 218 -30.34 19.15 0.71
C LEU A 218 -30.13 18.67 2.15
N PHE A 219 -29.83 17.39 2.32
CA PHE A 219 -29.50 16.83 3.64
C PHE A 219 -28.27 17.49 4.27
N LEU A 220 -27.16 17.66 3.50
CA LEU A 220 -25.97 18.33 4.00
C LEU A 220 -26.25 19.78 4.42
N GLU A 221 -27.00 20.52 3.61
CA GLU A 221 -27.38 21.91 3.87
C GLU A 221 -28.24 22.02 5.13
N ALA A 222 -29.26 21.18 5.26
CA ALA A 222 -30.16 21.16 6.43
C ALA A 222 -29.39 20.83 7.73
N ASN A 223 -28.29 20.10 7.65
CA ASN A 223 -27.44 19.78 8.79
C ASN A 223 -26.25 20.73 8.96
N GLY A 224 -26.12 21.80 8.18
CA GLY A 224 -25.03 22.76 8.24
C GLY A 224 -23.66 22.12 7.94
N ILE A 225 -23.62 21.12 7.04
CA ILE A 225 -22.39 20.46 6.59
C ILE A 225 -21.97 21.06 5.24
N ASN A 226 -20.78 21.64 5.17
CA ASN A 226 -20.29 22.25 3.93
C ASN A 226 -19.96 21.16 2.90
N HIS A 227 -20.62 21.17 1.74
CA HIS A 227 -20.37 20.25 0.65
C HIS A 227 -19.19 20.73 -0.20
N ILE A 228 -18.15 19.91 -0.30
CA ILE A 228 -16.96 20.18 -1.12
C ILE A 228 -16.91 19.14 -2.23
N LEU A 229 -16.88 19.60 -3.48
CA LEU A 229 -16.72 18.73 -4.63
C LEU A 229 -15.24 18.51 -4.93
N ALA A 230 -14.87 17.29 -5.27
CA ALA A 230 -13.53 16.97 -5.75
C ALA A 230 -13.24 17.75 -7.03
N ARG A 231 -12.00 18.17 -7.23
CA ARG A 231 -11.61 18.81 -8.49
C ARG A 231 -11.71 17.83 -9.65
N VAL A 232 -12.33 18.25 -10.74
CA VAL A 232 -12.41 17.47 -11.98
C VAL A 232 -11.00 17.13 -12.48
N ASN A 233 -10.77 15.90 -12.91
CA ASN A 233 -9.47 15.38 -13.34
C ASN A 233 -8.35 15.41 -12.27
N HIS A 234 -8.70 15.53 -10.99
CA HIS A 234 -7.77 15.42 -9.86
C HIS A 234 -8.07 14.20 -8.97
N PRO A 235 -7.68 12.98 -9.39
CA PRO A 235 -8.00 11.73 -8.68
C PRO A 235 -7.42 11.66 -7.26
N GLN A 236 -6.54 12.59 -6.90
CA GLN A 236 -5.94 12.66 -5.58
C GLN A 236 -6.91 13.11 -4.48
N THR A 237 -7.96 13.82 -4.87
CA THR A 237 -8.89 14.43 -3.92
C THR A 237 -9.66 13.35 -3.15
N CYS A 238 -10.07 12.26 -3.83
CA CYS A 238 -10.73 11.09 -3.24
C CYS A 238 -9.77 9.90 -2.97
N GLY A 239 -8.49 10.04 -3.28
CA GLY A 239 -7.49 8.94 -3.21
C GLY A 239 -7.30 8.30 -1.83
N LYS A 240 -7.81 8.90 -0.75
CA LYS A 240 -7.81 8.31 0.59
C LYS A 240 -8.91 7.26 0.72
N VAL A 241 -10.12 7.57 0.28
CA VAL A 241 -11.26 6.63 0.28
C VAL A 241 -11.00 5.50 -0.71
N GLU A 242 -10.50 5.81 -1.93
CA GLU A 242 -10.10 4.80 -2.92
C GLU A 242 -9.11 3.78 -2.33
N ARG A 243 -8.17 4.25 -1.48
CA ARG A 243 -7.24 3.36 -0.80
C ARG A 243 -7.93 2.42 0.19
N ILE A 244 -8.96 2.89 0.89
CA ILE A 244 -9.75 2.05 1.80
C ILE A 244 -10.50 0.99 1.01
N PHE A 245 -11.15 1.34 -0.10
CA PHE A 245 -11.77 0.34 -0.99
C PHE A 245 -10.76 -0.71 -1.45
N GLY A 246 -9.57 -0.28 -1.89
CA GLY A 246 -8.48 -1.17 -2.27
C GLY A 246 -8.02 -2.07 -1.12
N GLU A 247 -8.00 -1.58 0.11
CA GLU A 247 -7.67 -2.36 1.29
C GLU A 247 -8.74 -3.40 1.60
N ILE A 248 -10.03 -3.02 1.65
CA ILE A 248 -11.16 -3.93 1.87
C ILE A 248 -11.13 -5.07 0.86
N LYS A 249 -11.10 -4.74 -0.45
CA LYS A 249 -11.05 -5.73 -1.53
C LYS A 249 -9.83 -6.66 -1.39
N THR A 250 -8.67 -6.12 -1.11
CA THR A 250 -7.45 -6.92 -0.96
C THR A 250 -7.53 -7.87 0.23
N ARG A 251 -8.10 -7.44 1.34
CA ARG A 251 -8.18 -8.23 2.57
C ARG A 251 -9.18 -9.37 2.47
N ILE A 252 -10.31 -9.11 1.81
CA ILE A 252 -11.38 -10.09 1.69
C ILE A 252 -11.14 -11.01 0.48
N GLU A 253 -10.87 -10.45 -0.70
CA GLU A 253 -10.86 -11.21 -1.96
C GLU A 253 -9.51 -11.85 -2.30
N ARG A 254 -8.40 -11.22 -1.91
CA ARG A 254 -7.06 -11.68 -2.34
C ARG A 254 -6.26 -12.35 -1.25
N ARG A 255 -6.40 -11.89 -0.01
CA ARG A 255 -5.65 -12.41 1.14
C ARG A 255 -6.48 -13.33 1.99
N HIS A 256 -7.80 -13.23 1.89
CA HIS A 256 -8.74 -13.95 2.75
C HIS A 256 -8.42 -13.78 4.25
N ASP A 257 -7.90 -12.58 4.61
CA ASP A 257 -7.59 -12.24 6.00
C ASP A 257 -8.89 -12.10 6.84
N PHE A 258 -10.00 -11.71 6.17
CA PHE A 258 -11.32 -11.44 6.75
C PHE A 258 -12.43 -11.95 5.81
N SER A 259 -13.61 -12.20 6.38
CA SER A 259 -14.79 -12.69 5.64
C SER A 259 -15.74 -11.56 5.26
N THR A 260 -15.88 -10.56 6.13
CA THR A 260 -16.84 -9.45 6.01
C THR A 260 -16.17 -8.08 5.97
N VAL A 261 -16.92 -7.09 5.49
CA VAL A 261 -16.48 -5.68 5.50
C VAL A 261 -16.38 -5.17 6.93
N ASP A 262 -17.31 -5.56 7.80
CA ASP A 262 -17.32 -5.16 9.20
C ASP A 262 -16.04 -5.57 9.94
N GLU A 263 -15.58 -6.80 9.76
CA GLU A 263 -14.31 -7.27 10.32
C GLU A 263 -13.13 -6.44 9.85
N VAL A 264 -13.11 -6.03 8.56
CA VAL A 264 -12.03 -5.17 8.03
C VAL A 264 -12.11 -3.78 8.63
N VAL A 265 -13.31 -3.21 8.78
CA VAL A 265 -13.51 -1.87 9.35
C VAL A 265 -13.11 -1.84 10.82
N SER A 266 -13.57 -2.81 11.62
CA SER A 266 -13.20 -2.94 13.03
C SER A 266 -11.70 -3.11 13.19
N TRP A 267 -11.08 -3.99 12.40
CA TRP A 267 -9.63 -4.16 12.39
C TRP A 267 -8.88 -2.89 11.96
N HIS A 268 -9.37 -2.18 10.93
CA HIS A 268 -8.76 -0.95 10.45
C HIS A 268 -8.81 0.15 11.51
N ASN A 269 -9.95 0.32 12.16
CA ASN A 269 -10.18 1.38 13.13
C ASN A 269 -9.47 1.12 14.46
N GLU A 270 -9.53 -0.12 14.99
CA GLU A 270 -9.19 -0.41 16.37
C GLU A 270 -7.83 -1.13 16.54
N ILE A 271 -7.46 -1.99 15.57
CA ILE A 271 -6.33 -2.92 15.75
C ILE A 271 -5.10 -2.48 14.97
N LYS A 272 -5.30 -1.98 13.75
CA LYS A 272 -4.20 -1.65 12.84
C LYS A 272 -3.64 -0.26 13.09
N PRO A 273 -2.37 -0.13 13.54
CA PRO A 273 -1.69 1.16 13.51
C PRO A 273 -1.61 1.71 12.08
N HIS A 274 -1.92 2.99 11.89
CA HIS A 274 -1.96 3.56 10.56
C HIS A 274 -0.67 4.33 10.25
N MET A 275 0.02 3.96 9.14
CA MET A 275 1.33 4.51 8.76
C MET A 275 1.37 6.02 8.52
N SER A 276 0.22 6.71 8.43
CA SER A 276 0.15 8.16 8.27
C SER A 276 -0.14 8.90 9.58
N LEU A 277 -0.30 8.17 10.67
CA LEU A 277 -0.50 8.67 12.02
C LEU A 277 0.81 8.57 12.83
N ASN A 278 0.74 8.64 14.14
CA ASN A 278 1.90 8.46 14.98
C ASN A 278 2.31 6.97 15.04
N LEU A 279 3.17 6.57 14.12
CA LEU A 279 3.63 5.18 14.04
C LEU A 279 4.55 4.81 15.22
N ASP A 280 5.20 5.79 15.85
CA ASP A 280 6.06 5.55 17.02
C ASP A 280 5.22 5.12 18.21
N GLU A 281 4.01 5.62 18.32
CA GLU A 281 3.03 5.18 19.32
C GLU A 281 2.14 4.03 18.86
N LEU A 282 2.33 3.52 17.66
CA LEU A 282 1.47 2.49 17.03
C LEU A 282 -0.01 2.94 17.00
N GLU A 283 -0.23 4.23 16.73
CA GLU A 283 -1.54 4.87 16.82
C GLU A 283 -2.52 4.30 15.78
N THR A 284 -3.69 3.86 16.26
CA THR A 284 -4.82 3.42 15.41
C THR A 284 -5.67 4.61 14.98
N PRO A 285 -6.50 4.45 13.90
CA PRO A 285 -7.46 5.49 13.49
C PRO A 285 -8.42 5.92 14.60
N ALA A 286 -8.93 5.01 15.41
CA ALA A 286 -9.84 5.33 16.52
C ALA A 286 -9.14 6.19 17.59
N GLN A 287 -7.92 5.82 17.99
CA GLN A 287 -7.13 6.62 18.93
C GLN A 287 -6.81 8.00 18.37
N ALA A 288 -6.43 8.08 17.08
CA ALA A 288 -6.16 9.34 16.42
C ALA A 288 -7.42 10.23 16.32
N PHE A 289 -8.60 9.62 16.10
CA PHE A 289 -9.86 10.34 16.05
C PHE A 289 -10.14 11.05 17.37
N GLN A 290 -10.03 10.35 18.49
CA GLN A 290 -10.22 10.91 19.82
C GLN A 290 -9.17 11.99 20.16
N ARG A 291 -7.89 11.72 19.89
CA ARG A 291 -6.81 12.67 20.16
C ARG A 291 -6.94 13.97 19.37
N LYS A 292 -7.42 13.87 18.11
CA LYS A 292 -7.56 15.01 17.20
C LYS A 292 -8.92 15.72 17.29
N MET A 293 -9.81 15.29 18.18
CA MET A 293 -11.02 16.04 18.47
C MET A 293 -10.68 17.44 18.96
N HIS A 294 -11.41 18.45 18.47
CA HIS A 294 -11.22 19.80 18.94
C HIS A 294 -11.68 19.91 20.41
N HIS A 295 -10.95 20.63 21.30
CA HIS A 295 -11.30 20.74 22.71
C HIS A 295 -12.74 21.23 22.98
N LYS A 296 -13.36 21.98 22.05
CA LYS A 296 -14.77 22.41 22.13
C LYS A 296 -15.80 21.33 21.73
N THR A 297 -15.36 20.18 21.26
CA THR A 297 -16.25 19.09 20.79
C THR A 297 -16.16 17.85 21.72
N LYS A 298 -15.40 17.95 22.80
CA LYS A 298 -15.32 16.92 23.84
C LYS A 298 -16.42 17.18 24.88
N VAL A 299 -17.66 16.94 24.51
CA VAL A 299 -18.83 16.87 25.43
C VAL A 299 -19.48 15.52 25.26
#